data_7c542d62cde650f910d145ead82fb786
#
_entry.id   7c542d62cde650f910d145ead82fb786
#
_cell.length_a   1.000
_cell.length_b   1.000
_cell.length_c   1.000
_cell.angle_alpha   90.00
_cell.angle_beta   90.00
_cell.angle_gamma   90.00
#
_symmetry.space_group_name_H-M   'P 1'
#
loop_
_entity.id
_entity.type
_entity.pdbx_description
1 polymer ?
#
loop_
_entity_poly.entity_id
_entity_poly.type
_entity_poly.pdbx_seq_one_letter_code
_entity_poly.pdbx_strand_id
1 'polypeptide(L)'
;METAITRMLGIRYPIVAAPMFLVSNAPLLQAVAEAGGIGVIPSLNFRTHQAFREFLESFPEGVPFGVNLILKGNPRLEEDLEAVVERRVPLVVTSLGDPTRVVERVKAYGGVVWCDVVGLRHGRKAVEAGADALVAVACGAGGHAGRVSPFVLGPWLREELGV
;
A
#
# COMPACT_ATOMS: atom_id res chain seq x y z
N MET A 1 -12.33 -16.54 -5.44
CA MET A 1 -12.88 -15.57 -6.43
C MET A 1 -11.70 -15.05 -7.24
N GLU A 2 -11.78 -15.09 -8.55
CA GLU A 2 -10.67 -14.62 -9.41
C GLU A 2 -10.92 -13.19 -9.89
N THR A 3 -10.06 -12.28 -9.50
CA THR A 3 -10.07 -10.86 -9.87
C THR A 3 -8.66 -10.39 -10.24
N ALA A 4 -8.51 -9.20 -10.83
CA ALA A 4 -7.19 -8.62 -11.07
C ALA A 4 -6.38 -8.50 -9.77
N ILE A 5 -7.00 -8.06 -8.69
CA ILE A 5 -6.36 -7.92 -7.36
C ILE A 5 -5.89 -9.27 -6.82
N THR A 6 -6.74 -10.31 -6.87
CA THR A 6 -6.35 -11.62 -6.33
C THR A 6 -5.22 -12.28 -7.13
N ARG A 7 -5.17 -12.09 -8.44
CA ARG A 7 -4.04 -12.53 -9.28
C ARG A 7 -2.77 -11.74 -8.99
N MET A 8 -2.89 -10.42 -8.89
CA MET A 8 -1.76 -9.51 -8.63
C MET A 8 -1.07 -9.81 -7.30
N LEU A 9 -1.84 -10.08 -6.25
CA LEU A 9 -1.35 -10.25 -4.89
C LEU A 9 -1.23 -11.70 -4.42
N GLY A 10 -1.67 -12.67 -5.23
CA GLY A 10 -1.65 -14.09 -4.85
C GLY A 10 -2.57 -14.42 -3.67
N ILE A 11 -3.67 -13.68 -3.48
CA ILE A 11 -4.59 -13.85 -2.36
C ILE A 11 -5.92 -14.48 -2.81
N ARG A 12 -6.65 -15.07 -1.86
CA ARG A 12 -7.91 -15.79 -2.13
C ARG A 12 -9.10 -14.86 -2.38
N TYR A 13 -9.17 -13.78 -1.61
CA TYR A 13 -10.25 -12.80 -1.67
C TYR A 13 -9.69 -11.40 -1.94
N PRO A 14 -10.37 -10.55 -2.74
CA PRO A 14 -9.91 -9.19 -3.02
C PRO A 14 -10.21 -8.25 -1.84
N ILE A 15 -9.69 -8.62 -0.67
CA ILE A 15 -9.91 -7.90 0.60
C ILE A 15 -8.55 -7.48 1.15
N VAL A 16 -8.43 -6.18 1.42
CA VAL A 16 -7.24 -5.58 2.01
C VAL A 16 -7.60 -4.96 3.34
N ALA A 17 -6.98 -5.41 4.43
CA ALA A 17 -7.00 -4.65 5.66
C ALA A 17 -6.07 -3.44 5.50
N ALA A 18 -6.67 -2.27 5.33
CA ALA A 18 -5.98 -1.02 5.08
C ALA A 18 -4.95 -0.67 6.16
N PRO A 19 -3.92 0.13 5.83
CA PRO A 19 -2.96 0.58 6.82
C PRO A 19 -3.65 1.46 7.87
N MET A 20 -3.59 1.05 9.13
CA MET A 20 -4.19 1.76 10.26
C MET A 20 -3.11 2.17 11.26
N PHE A 21 -2.94 3.49 11.44
CA PHE A 21 -1.94 4.03 12.35
C PHE A 21 -2.18 3.53 13.78
N LEU A 22 -1.14 2.96 14.39
CA LEU A 22 -1.11 2.34 15.74
C LEU A 22 -2.06 1.15 15.96
N VAL A 23 -2.83 0.74 14.93
CA VAL A 23 -3.76 -0.40 15.02
C VAL A 23 -3.22 -1.62 14.26
N SER A 24 -2.75 -1.42 13.02
CA SER A 24 -2.13 -2.52 12.26
C SER A 24 -0.90 -3.05 13.00
N ASN A 25 -0.85 -4.36 13.17
CA ASN A 25 0.22 -5.09 13.84
C ASN A 25 0.40 -6.50 13.24
N ALA A 26 1.45 -7.21 13.62
CA ALA A 26 1.75 -8.54 13.07
C ALA A 26 0.60 -9.55 13.24
N PRO A 27 -0.04 -9.70 14.42
CA PRO A 27 -1.18 -10.60 14.58
C PRO A 27 -2.35 -10.29 13.63
N LEU A 28 -2.67 -9.00 13.41
CA LEU A 28 -3.72 -8.61 12.48
C LEU A 28 -3.37 -9.00 11.03
N LEU A 29 -2.13 -8.74 10.58
CA LEU A 29 -1.70 -9.10 9.25
C LEU A 29 -1.80 -10.61 9.01
N GLN A 30 -1.35 -11.41 9.98
CA GLN A 30 -1.42 -12.87 9.92
C GLN A 30 -2.88 -13.36 9.86
N ALA A 31 -3.75 -12.87 10.73
CA ALA A 31 -5.16 -13.24 10.73
C ALA A 31 -5.87 -12.90 9.41
N VAL A 32 -5.56 -11.74 8.82
CA VAL A 32 -6.10 -11.36 7.51
C VAL A 32 -5.60 -12.27 6.39
N ALA A 33 -4.31 -12.64 6.42
CA ALA A 33 -3.73 -13.57 5.46
C ALA A 33 -4.33 -14.98 5.59
N GLU A 34 -4.50 -15.50 6.80
CA GLU A 34 -5.18 -16.77 7.09
C GLU A 34 -6.63 -16.77 6.59
N ALA A 35 -7.33 -15.65 6.71
CA ALA A 35 -8.66 -15.46 6.16
C ALA A 35 -8.69 -15.39 4.61
N GLY A 36 -7.52 -15.24 3.97
CA GLY A 36 -7.36 -15.22 2.52
C GLY A 36 -7.34 -13.83 1.89
N GLY A 37 -7.14 -12.79 2.70
CA GLY A 37 -6.88 -11.41 2.27
C GLY A 37 -5.43 -11.03 2.41
N ILE A 38 -5.15 -9.72 2.46
CA ILE A 38 -3.82 -9.16 2.75
C ILE A 38 -3.95 -7.98 3.71
N GLY A 39 -3.09 -7.94 4.72
CA GLY A 39 -3.01 -6.80 5.64
C GLY A 39 -1.88 -5.86 5.29
N VAL A 40 -2.06 -4.56 5.52
CA VAL A 40 -1.05 -3.53 5.30
C VAL A 40 -0.73 -2.82 6.61
N ILE A 41 0.57 -2.62 6.88
CA ILE A 41 1.05 -1.94 8.08
C ILE A 41 1.80 -0.65 7.71
N PRO A 42 1.51 0.49 8.35
CA PRO A 42 2.31 1.70 8.19
C PRO A 42 3.72 1.51 8.78
N SER A 43 4.77 1.91 8.05
CA SER A 43 6.14 1.92 8.61
C SER A 43 6.23 2.83 9.84
N LEU A 44 5.43 3.88 9.90
CA LEU A 44 5.37 4.82 11.02
C LEU A 44 4.65 4.28 12.27
N ASN A 45 4.10 3.05 12.25
CA ASN A 45 3.64 2.37 13.47
C ASN A 45 4.81 2.03 14.40
N PHE A 46 6.01 1.97 13.85
CA PHE A 46 7.24 1.72 14.61
C PHE A 46 7.91 3.05 14.98
N ARG A 47 8.30 3.20 16.24
CA ARG A 47 8.91 4.45 16.73
C ARG A 47 10.27 4.75 16.10
N THR A 48 11.01 3.70 15.74
CA THR A 48 12.36 3.80 15.15
C THR A 48 12.43 2.98 13.87
N HIS A 49 13.37 3.34 12.98
CA HIS A 49 13.72 2.51 11.84
C HIS A 49 14.15 1.10 12.26
N GLN A 50 14.95 0.98 13.32
CA GLN A 50 15.42 -0.31 13.82
C GLN A 50 14.25 -1.23 14.19
N ALA A 51 13.24 -0.73 14.93
CA ALA A 51 12.07 -1.51 15.28
C ALA A 51 11.24 -1.94 14.03
N PHE A 52 11.23 -1.12 12.98
CA PHE A 52 10.61 -1.49 11.71
C PHE A 52 11.38 -2.60 10.99
N ARG A 53 12.72 -2.53 10.96
CA ARG A 53 13.56 -3.60 10.39
C ARG A 53 13.35 -4.93 11.14
N GLU A 54 13.41 -4.90 12.46
CA GLU A 54 13.19 -6.08 13.30
C GLU A 54 11.82 -6.72 13.03
N PHE A 55 10.77 -5.90 12.84
CA PHE A 55 9.47 -6.41 12.41
C PHE A 55 9.56 -7.11 11.05
N LEU A 56 10.17 -6.48 10.04
CA LEU A 56 10.29 -7.07 8.71
C LEU A 56 11.07 -8.39 8.72
N GLU A 57 12.14 -8.46 9.50
CA GLU A 57 12.98 -9.65 9.65
C GLU A 57 12.26 -10.78 10.38
N SER A 58 11.45 -10.45 11.39
CA SER A 58 10.72 -11.43 12.22
C SER A 58 9.38 -11.85 11.61
N PHE A 59 8.84 -11.12 10.63
CA PHE A 59 7.54 -11.46 10.03
C PHE A 59 7.65 -12.75 9.20
N PRO A 60 6.72 -13.73 9.40
CA PRO A 60 6.84 -15.05 8.79
C PRO A 60 6.95 -15.02 7.27
N GLU A 61 7.83 -15.85 6.73
CA GLU A 61 7.95 -16.04 5.29
C GLU A 61 6.70 -16.72 4.71
N GLY A 62 6.35 -16.34 3.48
CA GLY A 62 5.20 -16.91 2.78
C GLY A 62 3.85 -16.35 3.21
N VAL A 63 3.78 -15.54 4.28
CA VAL A 63 2.56 -14.83 4.67
C VAL A 63 2.45 -13.53 3.87
N PRO A 64 1.39 -13.33 3.05
CA PRO A 64 1.23 -12.12 2.28
C PRO A 64 0.95 -10.92 3.19
N PHE A 65 1.71 -9.85 3.02
CA PHE A 65 1.51 -8.58 3.71
C PHE A 65 1.95 -7.40 2.85
N GLY A 66 1.54 -6.21 3.23
CA GLY A 66 1.97 -4.97 2.63
C GLY A 66 2.50 -3.98 3.65
N VAL A 67 3.30 -3.03 3.16
CA VAL A 67 3.79 -1.88 3.94
C VAL A 67 3.25 -0.60 3.34
N ASN A 68 2.77 0.31 4.19
CA ASN A 68 2.43 1.66 3.77
C ASN A 68 3.58 2.62 4.09
N LEU A 69 4.00 3.37 3.07
CA LEU A 69 4.98 4.44 3.15
C LEU A 69 4.32 5.79 2.95
N ILE A 70 4.35 6.64 3.96
CA ILE A 70 3.98 8.06 3.84
C ILE A 70 5.17 8.79 3.24
N LEU A 71 4.98 9.41 2.06
CA LEU A 71 6.08 9.99 1.29
C LEU A 71 6.44 11.40 1.74
N LYS A 72 5.46 12.18 2.21
CA LYS A 72 5.69 13.55 2.65
C LYS A 72 5.73 13.64 4.17
N GLY A 73 6.79 14.25 4.69
CA GLY A 73 6.93 14.47 6.13
C GLY A 73 7.39 13.23 6.92
N ASN A 74 7.80 12.17 6.26
CA ASN A 74 8.43 11.02 6.87
C ASN A 74 9.96 11.21 6.88
N PRO A 75 10.59 11.49 8.04
CA PRO A 75 12.02 11.73 8.11
C PRO A 75 12.87 10.48 7.86
N ARG A 76 12.25 9.30 7.91
CA ARG A 76 12.92 7.99 7.74
C ARG A 76 12.58 7.32 6.42
N LEU A 77 11.94 8.04 5.47
CA LEU A 77 11.43 7.44 4.24
C LEU A 77 12.49 6.62 3.50
N GLU A 78 13.70 7.13 3.38
CA GLU A 78 14.78 6.46 2.65
C GLU A 78 15.23 5.17 3.35
N GLU A 79 15.42 5.23 4.65
CA GLU A 79 15.80 4.08 5.46
C GLU A 79 14.70 3.01 5.46
N ASP A 80 13.44 3.42 5.64
CA ASP A 80 12.29 2.53 5.61
C ASP A 80 12.09 1.90 4.22
N LEU A 81 12.30 2.65 3.14
CA LEU A 81 12.27 2.14 1.77
C LEU A 81 13.39 1.12 1.51
N GLU A 82 14.59 1.37 2.02
CA GLU A 82 15.70 0.41 1.90
C GLU A 82 15.34 -0.92 2.57
N ALA A 83 14.85 -0.88 3.80
CA ALA A 83 14.40 -2.08 4.51
C ALA A 83 13.27 -2.84 3.77
N VAL A 84 12.33 -2.12 3.16
CA VAL A 84 11.27 -2.68 2.32
C VAL A 84 11.85 -3.41 1.11
N VAL A 85 12.84 -2.80 0.45
CA VAL A 85 13.52 -3.37 -0.73
C VAL A 85 14.34 -4.60 -0.35
N GLU A 86 15.15 -4.52 0.71
CA GLU A 86 15.95 -5.65 1.21
C GLU A 86 15.07 -6.86 1.57
N ARG A 87 13.94 -6.62 2.23
CA ARG A 87 12.97 -7.68 2.59
C ARG A 87 12.13 -8.15 1.42
N ARG A 88 12.15 -7.43 0.28
CA ARG A 88 11.34 -7.67 -0.92
C ARG A 88 9.85 -7.75 -0.57
N VAL A 89 9.36 -6.73 0.16
CA VAL A 89 7.95 -6.67 0.59
C VAL A 89 7.01 -6.76 -0.63
N PRO A 90 6.06 -7.71 -0.66
CA PRO A 90 5.29 -7.99 -1.88
C PRO A 90 4.35 -6.85 -2.31
N LEU A 91 3.79 -6.10 -1.35
CA LEU A 91 2.91 -4.96 -1.62
C LEU A 91 3.40 -3.72 -0.88
N VAL A 92 3.58 -2.63 -1.60
CA VAL A 92 3.84 -1.31 -1.02
C VAL A 92 2.71 -0.35 -1.37
N VAL A 93 2.11 0.26 -0.35
CA VAL A 93 1.08 1.30 -0.52
C VAL A 93 1.72 2.66 -0.24
N THR A 94 1.65 3.59 -1.17
CA THR A 94 2.19 4.94 -0.98
C THR A 94 1.10 5.96 -0.70
N SER A 95 1.37 6.87 0.22
CA SER A 95 0.45 7.95 0.59
C SER A 95 1.18 9.30 0.62
N LEU A 96 0.49 10.38 0.23
CA LEU A 96 0.92 11.77 0.43
C LEU A 96 2.26 12.15 -0.22
N GLY A 97 2.40 12.05 -1.53
CA GLY A 97 3.62 12.51 -2.19
C GLY A 97 3.79 12.01 -3.62
N ASP A 98 5.01 12.10 -4.11
CA ASP A 98 5.40 11.58 -5.42
C ASP A 98 5.88 10.12 -5.27
N PRO A 99 5.21 9.13 -5.90
CA PRO A 99 5.57 7.73 -5.71
C PRO A 99 6.70 7.24 -6.62
N THR A 100 7.20 8.04 -7.56
CA THR A 100 8.12 7.64 -8.63
C THR A 100 9.29 6.80 -8.10
N ARG A 101 10.00 7.30 -7.11
CA ARG A 101 11.15 6.62 -6.53
C ARG A 101 10.80 5.28 -5.85
N VAL A 102 9.67 5.23 -5.16
CA VAL A 102 9.20 3.98 -4.53
C VAL A 102 8.83 2.97 -5.60
N VAL A 103 8.12 3.41 -6.63
CA VAL A 103 7.73 2.56 -7.76
C VAL A 103 8.97 1.94 -8.43
N GLU A 104 9.96 2.76 -8.78
CA GLU A 104 11.21 2.27 -9.39
C GLU A 104 11.90 1.21 -8.54
N ARG A 105 12.08 1.48 -7.24
CA ARG A 105 12.78 0.58 -6.33
C ARG A 105 12.02 -0.72 -6.05
N VAL A 106 10.71 -0.65 -5.88
CA VAL A 106 9.86 -1.81 -5.58
C VAL A 106 9.68 -2.70 -6.80
N LYS A 107 9.45 -2.12 -7.96
CA LYS A 107 9.32 -2.88 -9.21
C LYS A 107 10.62 -3.56 -9.64
N ALA A 108 11.76 -3.03 -9.28
CA ALA A 108 13.05 -3.63 -9.58
C ALA A 108 13.21 -5.06 -9.01
N TYR A 109 12.53 -5.39 -7.91
CA TYR A 109 12.51 -6.75 -7.36
C TYR A 109 11.21 -7.53 -7.64
N GLY A 110 10.29 -6.97 -8.41
CA GLY A 110 9.01 -7.59 -8.76
C GLY A 110 7.90 -7.39 -7.73
N GLY A 111 8.06 -6.43 -6.82
CA GLY A 111 7.01 -6.02 -5.89
C GLY A 111 5.92 -5.19 -6.57
N VAL A 112 4.78 -5.07 -5.92
CA VAL A 112 3.59 -4.36 -6.39
C VAL A 112 3.45 -3.03 -5.64
N VAL A 113 3.15 -1.94 -6.37
CA VAL A 113 2.94 -0.62 -5.76
C VAL A 113 1.53 -0.11 -6.03
N TRP A 114 0.82 0.19 -4.94
CA TRP A 114 -0.46 0.88 -4.98
C TRP A 114 -0.31 2.31 -4.45
N CYS A 115 -1.08 3.23 -5.01
CA CYS A 115 -1.01 4.64 -4.62
C CYS A 115 -2.36 5.15 -4.12
N ASP A 116 -2.36 5.74 -2.92
CA ASP A 116 -3.51 6.45 -2.38
C ASP A 116 -3.76 7.72 -3.18
N VAL A 117 -4.98 7.85 -3.71
CA VAL A 117 -5.38 9.00 -4.52
C VAL A 117 -6.75 9.53 -4.08
N VAL A 118 -6.90 10.85 -4.04
CA VAL A 118 -8.15 11.52 -3.65
C VAL A 118 -8.85 12.21 -4.83
N GLY A 119 -8.33 12.03 -6.05
CA GLY A 119 -8.87 12.62 -7.27
C GLY A 119 -7.96 12.44 -8.48
N LEU A 120 -8.45 12.85 -9.64
CA LEU A 120 -7.84 12.59 -10.94
C LEU A 120 -6.40 13.09 -11.07
N ARG A 121 -6.07 14.26 -10.54
CA ARG A 121 -4.70 14.80 -10.58
C ARG A 121 -3.69 13.88 -9.91
N HIS A 122 -4.05 13.30 -8.76
CA HIS A 122 -3.20 12.36 -8.03
C HIS A 122 -3.14 11.01 -8.76
N GLY A 123 -4.28 10.57 -9.31
CA GLY A 123 -4.35 9.34 -10.11
C GLY A 123 -3.43 9.41 -11.33
N ARG A 124 -3.45 10.50 -12.10
CA ARG A 124 -2.55 10.69 -13.26
C ARG A 124 -1.08 10.57 -12.87
N LYS A 125 -0.67 11.26 -11.81
CA LYS A 125 0.72 11.17 -11.32
C LYS A 125 1.12 9.76 -10.91
N ALA A 126 0.23 9.02 -10.26
CA ALA A 126 0.49 7.66 -9.84
C ALA A 126 0.62 6.72 -11.07
N VAL A 127 -0.24 6.87 -12.08
CA VAL A 127 -0.18 6.10 -13.33
C VAL A 127 1.09 6.45 -14.11
N GLU A 128 1.42 7.73 -14.25
CA GLU A 128 2.66 8.21 -14.89
C GLU A 128 3.92 7.67 -14.20
N ALA A 129 3.89 7.54 -12.88
CA ALA A 129 4.97 6.93 -12.12
C ALA A 129 5.05 5.39 -12.27
N GLY A 130 4.04 4.76 -12.87
CA GLY A 130 4.00 3.31 -13.09
C GLY A 130 3.43 2.49 -11.94
N ALA A 131 2.54 3.06 -11.12
CA ALA A 131 1.81 2.32 -10.09
C ALA A 131 0.98 1.18 -10.70
N ASP A 132 0.89 0.05 -9.97
CA ASP A 132 0.16 -1.13 -10.42
C ASP A 132 -1.36 -1.03 -10.13
N ALA A 133 -1.74 -0.22 -9.14
CA ALA A 133 -3.14 0.09 -8.85
C ALA A 133 -3.29 1.41 -8.09
N LEU A 134 -4.51 1.93 -8.10
CA LEU A 134 -4.90 3.12 -7.34
C LEU A 134 -5.82 2.72 -6.18
N VAL A 135 -5.57 3.29 -5.01
CA VAL A 135 -6.49 3.23 -3.88
C VAL A 135 -7.32 4.51 -3.87
N ALA A 136 -8.59 4.41 -4.24
CA ALA A 136 -9.51 5.55 -4.28
C ALA A 136 -9.91 5.96 -2.84
N VAL A 137 -9.18 6.90 -2.27
CA VAL A 137 -9.44 7.43 -0.93
C VAL A 137 -10.59 8.43 -1.02
N ALA A 138 -11.79 7.93 -0.80
CA ALA A 138 -13.04 8.68 -0.97
C ALA A 138 -13.54 9.32 0.33
N CYS A 139 -14.65 10.08 0.27
CA CYS A 139 -15.33 10.55 1.47
C CYS A 139 -15.90 9.34 2.24
N GLY A 140 -15.82 9.40 3.56
CA GLY A 140 -16.21 8.28 4.44
C GLY A 140 -15.09 7.25 4.69
N ALA A 141 -13.90 7.41 4.08
CA ALA A 141 -12.74 6.62 4.45
C ALA A 141 -12.35 6.89 5.91
N GLY A 142 -11.89 5.86 6.61
CA GLY A 142 -11.28 6.01 7.94
C GLY A 142 -9.93 6.74 7.85
N GLY A 143 -9.59 7.56 8.84
CA GLY A 143 -8.35 8.35 8.84
C GLY A 143 -8.37 9.49 7.83
N HIS A 144 -7.33 9.61 7.03
CA HIS A 144 -7.29 10.61 5.94
C HIS A 144 -8.34 10.26 4.89
N ALA A 145 -9.22 11.19 4.59
CA ALA A 145 -10.32 10.99 3.65
C ALA A 145 -10.30 12.04 2.53
N GLY A 146 -10.73 11.62 1.34
CA GLY A 146 -11.02 12.52 0.23
C GLY A 146 -12.39 13.20 0.40
N ARG A 147 -12.73 14.06 -0.55
CA ARG A 147 -14.01 14.79 -0.56
C ARG A 147 -15.03 14.21 -1.55
N VAL A 148 -14.57 13.34 -2.44
CA VAL A 148 -15.40 12.76 -3.51
C VAL A 148 -16.03 11.46 -3.01
N SER A 149 -17.29 11.24 -3.36
CA SER A 149 -18.01 10.00 -3.05
C SER A 149 -17.31 8.79 -3.69
N PRO A 150 -17.25 7.62 -3.02
CA PRO A 150 -16.69 6.40 -3.62
C PRO A 150 -17.43 5.96 -4.89
N PHE A 151 -18.73 6.23 -4.97
CA PHE A 151 -19.56 5.95 -6.16
C PHE A 151 -19.22 6.84 -7.37
N VAL A 152 -18.49 7.91 -7.15
CA VAL A 152 -18.01 8.82 -8.19
C VAL A 152 -16.53 8.64 -8.44
N LEU A 153 -15.70 8.61 -7.38
CA LEU A 153 -14.25 8.63 -7.51
C LEU A 153 -13.73 7.39 -8.28
N GLY A 154 -14.16 6.21 -7.91
CA GLY A 154 -13.71 4.96 -8.55
C GLY A 154 -14.06 4.92 -10.06
N PRO A 155 -15.33 5.05 -10.45
CA PRO A 155 -15.72 5.12 -11.86
C PRO A 155 -15.00 6.23 -12.64
N TRP A 156 -14.87 7.41 -12.06
CA TRP A 156 -14.20 8.53 -12.69
C TRP A 156 -12.70 8.27 -12.94
N LEU A 157 -11.99 7.72 -11.96
CA LEU A 157 -10.59 7.34 -12.15
C LEU A 157 -10.44 6.29 -13.26
N ARG A 158 -11.32 5.29 -13.28
CA ARG A 158 -11.31 4.24 -14.29
C ARG A 158 -11.55 4.79 -15.70
N GLU A 159 -12.54 5.65 -15.87
CA GLU A 159 -12.91 6.24 -17.17
C GLU A 159 -11.80 7.13 -17.73
N GLU A 160 -11.22 7.98 -16.89
CA GLU A 160 -10.25 8.99 -17.31
C GLU A 160 -8.81 8.46 -17.45
N LEU A 161 -8.47 7.39 -16.72
CA LEU A 161 -7.09 6.87 -16.64
C LEU A 161 -6.93 5.49 -17.28
N GLY A 162 -8.02 4.82 -17.62
CA GLY A 162 -7.98 3.48 -18.21
C GLY A 162 -7.48 2.38 -17.25
N VAL A 163 -7.69 2.55 -15.93
CA VAL A 163 -7.19 1.64 -14.86
C VAL A 163 -8.31 0.81 -14.25
#